data_d8c9952931019fc6633db4b825941dc2
#
_entry.id   d8c9952931019fc6633db4b825941dc2
#
_cell.length_a   1.000
_cell.length_b   1.000
_cell.length_c   1.000
_cell.angle_alpha   90.00
_cell.angle_beta   90.00
_cell.angle_gamma   90.00
#
_symmetry.space_group_name_H-M   'P 1'
#
loop_
_entity.id
_entity.type
_entity.pdbx_description
1 polymer ?
#
loop_
_entity_poly.entity_id
_entity_poly.type
_entity_poly.pdbx_seq_one_letter_code
_entity_poly.pdbx_strand_id
1 'polypeptide(L)'
;MKQTIKHAIVLIPSLEPDGRLPVYIKKLREYGLSRIVIVDDGSGNDYQGIFKELEESGCTLLRHSINRGKGLALKSGYEYIKGNMPDYTCIVTADSDGQHAPEDVYKLANVAECHPDTLVLGVRDFKKAGIPVKSFIGNRATSAIFAALYGKYLPDTQSGLRAFGPKLVERMLRIKGERFEYETQVLITFIRSKIPVLTIPIQTIYEDENRGTHFNAVRDSLKIMGILGADFMKFLSSSIACSFIDIGIAWALLDWLKPSMQGKDLLRIMIATALARSVSIAANYLLNKNMVFKNKEVAGSSLIRYLGLCLFNIMLSAAGVYILHVHLGFNEKMAKILCDVCLFLLGYQIQQRWVFSRAEGWFHE
;
A
#
# COMPACT_ATOMS: atom_id res chain seq x y z
N MET A 1 2.49 -37.45 -0.90
CA MET A 1 1.14 -37.29 -1.50
C MET A 1 0.80 -35.80 -1.44
N LYS A 2 0.51 -35.17 -2.60
CA LYS A 2 0.01 -33.79 -2.61
C LYS A 2 -1.39 -33.81 -1.99
N GLN A 3 -1.61 -33.06 -0.94
CA GLN A 3 -2.93 -32.88 -0.34
C GLN A 3 -3.84 -32.19 -1.38
N THR A 4 -4.96 -32.78 -1.73
CA THR A 4 -5.85 -32.22 -2.77
C THR A 4 -6.56 -31.00 -2.21
N ILE A 5 -6.25 -29.82 -2.70
CA ILE A 5 -6.93 -28.58 -2.35
C ILE A 5 -8.24 -28.50 -3.18
N LYS A 6 -9.29 -29.19 -2.69
CA LYS A 6 -10.54 -29.32 -3.45
C LYS A 6 -11.38 -28.06 -3.53
N HIS A 7 -11.19 -27.11 -2.60
CA HIS A 7 -12.07 -25.94 -2.44
C HIS A 7 -11.40 -24.59 -2.68
N ALA A 8 -10.12 -24.57 -3.06
CA ALA A 8 -9.47 -23.34 -3.52
C ALA A 8 -9.98 -22.94 -4.90
N ILE A 9 -10.19 -21.64 -5.10
CA ILE A 9 -10.59 -21.08 -6.39
C ILE A 9 -9.45 -20.24 -6.94
N VAL A 10 -9.07 -20.49 -8.20
CA VAL A 10 -8.12 -19.62 -8.92
C VAL A 10 -8.93 -18.61 -9.72
N LEU A 11 -8.70 -17.33 -9.46
CA LEU A 11 -9.30 -16.21 -10.16
C LEU A 11 -8.30 -15.56 -11.11
N ILE A 12 -8.62 -15.51 -12.39
CA ILE A 12 -7.76 -15.00 -13.45
C ILE A 12 -8.46 -13.85 -14.19
N PRO A 13 -8.09 -12.59 -13.95
CA PRO A 13 -8.48 -11.48 -14.80
C PRO A 13 -7.73 -11.58 -16.13
N SER A 14 -8.42 -11.45 -17.23
CA SER A 14 -7.86 -11.63 -18.58
C SER A 14 -8.34 -10.53 -19.52
N LEU A 15 -7.41 -9.97 -20.28
CA LEU A 15 -7.68 -9.04 -21.35
C LEU A 15 -6.83 -9.46 -22.56
N GLU A 16 -7.49 -9.72 -23.70
CA GLU A 16 -6.84 -10.10 -24.96
C GLU A 16 -5.82 -11.26 -24.77
N PRO A 17 -6.27 -12.41 -24.22
CA PRO A 17 -5.39 -13.53 -23.95
C PRO A 17 -4.88 -14.18 -25.24
N ASP A 18 -3.71 -14.79 -25.16
CA ASP A 18 -3.17 -15.62 -26.23
C ASP A 18 -3.27 -17.14 -25.90
N GLY A 19 -2.73 -17.98 -26.78
CA GLY A 19 -2.76 -19.45 -26.64
C GLY A 19 -2.06 -20.01 -25.39
N ARG A 20 -1.35 -19.17 -24.62
CA ARG A 20 -0.72 -19.57 -23.35
C ARG A 20 -1.75 -19.80 -22.25
N LEU A 21 -2.87 -19.06 -22.25
CA LEU A 21 -3.88 -19.18 -21.21
C LEU A 21 -4.51 -20.58 -21.13
N PRO A 22 -4.99 -21.22 -22.21
CA PRO A 22 -5.49 -22.60 -22.15
C PRO A 22 -4.46 -23.61 -21.65
N VAL A 23 -3.20 -23.46 -22.09
CA VAL A 23 -2.11 -24.32 -21.62
C VAL A 23 -1.86 -24.14 -20.12
N TYR A 24 -1.90 -22.90 -19.65
CA TYR A 24 -1.76 -22.58 -18.24
C TYR A 24 -2.88 -23.18 -17.38
N ILE A 25 -4.12 -23.07 -17.83
CA ILE A 25 -5.28 -23.68 -17.18
C ILE A 25 -5.11 -25.19 -17.04
N LYS A 26 -4.66 -25.87 -18.11
CA LYS A 26 -4.40 -27.30 -18.07
C LYS A 26 -3.36 -27.64 -17.00
N LYS A 27 -2.25 -26.91 -16.95
CA LYS A 27 -1.20 -27.11 -15.93
C LYS A 27 -1.72 -26.86 -14.51
N LEU A 28 -2.57 -25.84 -14.27
CA LEU A 28 -3.19 -25.62 -12.96
C LEU A 28 -4.01 -26.83 -12.50
N ARG A 29 -4.78 -27.43 -13.40
CA ARG A 29 -5.58 -28.63 -13.10
C ARG A 29 -4.72 -29.85 -12.78
N GLU A 30 -3.58 -30.02 -13.44
CA GLU A 30 -2.61 -31.08 -13.13
C GLU A 30 -2.06 -30.94 -11.69
N TYR A 31 -2.05 -29.74 -11.15
CA TYR A 31 -1.71 -29.46 -9.74
C TYR A 31 -2.91 -29.58 -8.78
N GLY A 32 -4.09 -30.01 -9.27
CA GLY A 32 -5.27 -30.21 -8.44
C GLY A 32 -6.12 -28.95 -8.24
N LEU A 33 -5.80 -27.84 -8.93
CA LEU A 33 -6.55 -26.59 -8.92
C LEU A 33 -7.61 -26.60 -10.04
N SER A 34 -8.76 -27.23 -9.78
CA SER A 34 -9.80 -27.47 -10.80
C SER A 34 -10.86 -26.39 -10.86
N ARG A 35 -11.05 -25.60 -9.77
CA ARG A 35 -12.06 -24.54 -9.71
C ARG A 35 -11.46 -23.23 -10.19
N ILE A 36 -11.72 -22.86 -11.43
CA ILE A 36 -11.10 -21.70 -12.08
C ILE A 36 -12.19 -20.76 -12.55
N VAL A 37 -12.08 -19.50 -12.12
CA VAL A 37 -12.94 -18.38 -12.55
C VAL A 37 -12.09 -17.43 -13.38
N ILE A 38 -12.53 -17.16 -14.60
CA ILE A 38 -11.85 -16.24 -15.53
C ILE A 38 -12.76 -15.04 -15.72
N VAL A 39 -12.20 -13.85 -15.69
CA VAL A 39 -12.94 -12.62 -15.99
C VAL A 39 -12.35 -12.00 -17.26
N ASP A 40 -13.07 -12.09 -18.36
CA ASP A 40 -12.79 -11.38 -19.59
C ASP A 40 -13.12 -9.89 -19.39
N ASP A 41 -12.08 -9.07 -19.34
CA ASP A 41 -12.21 -7.62 -19.09
C ASP A 41 -12.46 -6.84 -20.40
N GLY A 42 -13.34 -7.32 -21.24
CA GLY A 42 -13.78 -6.66 -22.47
C GLY A 42 -12.82 -6.86 -23.63
N SER A 43 -12.34 -8.07 -23.83
CA SER A 43 -11.56 -8.47 -25.01
C SER A 43 -12.42 -8.42 -26.27
N GLY A 44 -11.79 -8.10 -27.40
CA GLY A 44 -12.45 -8.05 -28.70
C GLY A 44 -12.91 -9.42 -29.22
N ASN A 45 -13.60 -9.40 -30.35
CA ASN A 45 -14.16 -10.61 -30.97
C ASN A 45 -13.10 -11.66 -31.35
N ASP A 46 -11.88 -11.23 -31.66
CA ASP A 46 -10.78 -12.11 -32.06
C ASP A 46 -10.36 -13.09 -30.95
N TYR A 47 -10.66 -12.76 -29.70
CA TYR A 47 -10.30 -13.57 -28.51
C TYR A 47 -11.41 -14.52 -28.05
N GLN A 48 -12.63 -14.40 -28.62
CA GLN A 48 -13.77 -15.18 -28.18
C GLN A 48 -13.61 -16.69 -28.37
N GLY A 49 -12.80 -17.11 -29.36
CA GLY A 49 -12.45 -18.52 -29.56
C GLY A 49 -11.74 -19.14 -28.37
N ILE A 50 -10.76 -18.41 -27.80
CA ILE A 50 -10.00 -18.85 -26.61
C ILE A 50 -10.94 -18.94 -25.41
N PHE A 51 -11.77 -17.94 -25.17
CA PHE A 51 -12.70 -17.95 -24.04
C PHE A 51 -13.74 -19.07 -24.14
N LYS A 52 -14.23 -19.37 -25.35
CA LYS A 52 -15.15 -20.47 -25.59
C LYS A 52 -14.50 -21.82 -25.28
N GLU A 53 -13.27 -22.06 -25.72
CA GLU A 53 -12.49 -23.26 -25.37
C GLU A 53 -12.34 -23.42 -23.85
N LEU A 54 -12.06 -22.33 -23.15
CA LEU A 54 -11.90 -22.34 -21.70
C LEU A 54 -13.23 -22.66 -20.98
N GLU A 55 -14.34 -22.11 -21.45
CA GLU A 55 -15.68 -22.38 -20.93
C GLU A 55 -16.08 -23.85 -21.18
N GLU A 56 -15.89 -24.36 -22.39
CA GLU A 56 -16.10 -25.76 -22.75
C GLU A 56 -15.21 -26.72 -21.94
N SER A 57 -14.02 -26.27 -21.56
CA SER A 57 -13.15 -27.05 -20.68
C SER A 57 -13.61 -27.05 -19.20
N GLY A 58 -14.69 -26.33 -18.85
CA GLY A 58 -15.27 -26.30 -17.50
C GLY A 58 -14.71 -25.17 -16.61
N CYS A 59 -14.18 -24.09 -17.17
CA CYS A 59 -13.92 -22.87 -16.45
C CYS A 59 -15.20 -22.04 -16.30
N THR A 60 -15.36 -21.36 -15.17
CA THR A 60 -16.40 -20.33 -15.03
C THR A 60 -15.90 -19.05 -15.70
N LEU A 61 -16.67 -18.52 -16.65
CA LEU A 61 -16.31 -17.32 -17.38
C LEU A 61 -17.28 -16.17 -17.09
N LEU A 62 -16.73 -15.04 -16.67
CA LEU A 62 -17.44 -13.75 -16.54
C LEU A 62 -16.97 -12.83 -17.66
N ARG A 63 -17.87 -12.01 -18.20
CA ARG A 63 -17.54 -11.10 -19.31
C ARG A 63 -17.94 -9.68 -18.99
N HIS A 64 -17.01 -8.73 -19.17
CA HIS A 64 -17.30 -7.32 -19.23
C HIS A 64 -17.55 -6.91 -20.70
N SER A 65 -18.47 -5.98 -20.91
CA SER A 65 -18.75 -5.46 -22.28
C SER A 65 -17.65 -4.54 -22.81
N ILE A 66 -16.84 -3.96 -21.91
CA ILE A 66 -15.72 -3.06 -22.21
C ILE A 66 -14.62 -3.28 -21.17
N ASN A 67 -13.39 -2.87 -21.50
CA ASN A 67 -12.27 -2.87 -20.55
C ASN A 67 -12.53 -1.92 -19.38
N ARG A 68 -12.77 -2.49 -18.21
CA ARG A 68 -13.00 -1.80 -16.93
C ARG A 68 -11.76 -1.74 -16.05
N GLY A 69 -10.75 -2.53 -16.37
CA GLY A 69 -9.47 -2.63 -15.69
C GLY A 69 -9.35 -3.78 -14.71
N LYS A 70 -8.10 -4.24 -14.52
CA LYS A 70 -7.75 -5.42 -13.71
C LYS A 70 -8.40 -5.42 -12.32
N GLY A 71 -8.42 -4.25 -11.65
CA GLY A 71 -9.01 -4.14 -10.32
C GLY A 71 -10.52 -4.40 -10.30
N LEU A 72 -11.27 -3.93 -11.31
CA LEU A 72 -12.70 -4.23 -11.44
C LEU A 72 -12.93 -5.66 -11.87
N ALA A 73 -12.10 -6.21 -12.75
CA ALA A 73 -12.20 -7.63 -13.13
C ALA A 73 -12.01 -8.53 -11.90
N LEU A 74 -11.02 -8.26 -11.05
CA LEU A 74 -10.84 -8.98 -9.79
C LEU A 74 -12.06 -8.87 -8.87
N LYS A 75 -12.62 -7.67 -8.71
CA LYS A 75 -13.81 -7.44 -7.87
C LYS A 75 -15.04 -8.19 -8.41
N SER A 76 -15.27 -8.14 -9.71
CA SER A 76 -16.36 -8.92 -10.34
C SER A 76 -16.20 -10.43 -10.07
N GLY A 77 -14.96 -10.94 -10.14
CA GLY A 77 -14.66 -12.32 -9.76
C GLY A 77 -14.93 -12.62 -8.29
N TYR A 78 -14.51 -11.74 -7.37
CA TYR A 78 -14.77 -11.90 -5.94
C TYR A 78 -16.27 -11.90 -5.61
N GLU A 79 -17.02 -10.99 -6.22
CA GLU A 79 -18.46 -10.87 -6.02
C GLU A 79 -19.19 -12.13 -6.51
N TYR A 80 -18.82 -12.62 -7.70
CA TYR A 80 -19.36 -13.87 -8.24
C TYR A 80 -19.04 -15.07 -7.33
N ILE A 81 -17.78 -15.23 -6.93
CA ILE A 81 -17.34 -16.34 -6.06
C ILE A 81 -18.12 -16.31 -4.74
N LYS A 82 -18.21 -15.14 -4.12
CA LYS A 82 -18.95 -14.96 -2.86
C LYS A 82 -20.43 -15.35 -2.98
N GLY A 83 -21.06 -14.99 -4.09
CA GLY A 83 -22.50 -15.23 -4.30
C GLY A 83 -22.85 -16.63 -4.81
N ASN A 84 -21.98 -17.23 -5.61
CA ASN A 84 -22.31 -18.46 -6.36
C ASN A 84 -21.47 -19.69 -5.95
N MET A 85 -20.40 -19.52 -5.18
CA MET A 85 -19.49 -20.61 -4.83
C MET A 85 -19.17 -20.59 -3.31
N PRO A 86 -20.17 -20.71 -2.41
CA PRO A 86 -20.02 -20.42 -0.96
C PRO A 86 -19.10 -21.38 -0.19
N ASP A 87 -18.76 -22.53 -0.76
CA ASP A 87 -17.95 -23.60 -0.13
C ASP A 87 -16.44 -23.49 -0.39
N TYR A 88 -15.95 -22.32 -0.88
CA TYR A 88 -14.52 -22.15 -1.11
C TYR A 88 -13.75 -21.90 0.20
N THR A 89 -12.50 -22.40 0.25
CA THR A 89 -11.59 -22.25 1.38
C THR A 89 -10.67 -21.04 1.21
N CYS A 90 -10.25 -20.77 -0.02
CA CYS A 90 -9.45 -19.59 -0.36
C CYS A 90 -9.65 -19.20 -1.82
N ILE A 91 -9.30 -17.94 -2.14
CA ILE A 91 -9.17 -17.43 -3.50
C ILE A 91 -7.69 -17.17 -3.76
N VAL A 92 -7.19 -17.65 -4.91
CA VAL A 92 -5.86 -17.32 -5.41
C VAL A 92 -6.01 -16.51 -6.69
N THR A 93 -5.48 -15.29 -6.73
CA THR A 93 -5.43 -14.50 -7.97
C THR A 93 -4.15 -14.81 -8.73
N ALA A 94 -4.25 -15.00 -10.04
CA ALA A 94 -3.10 -15.21 -10.94
C ALA A 94 -3.31 -14.46 -12.24
N ASP A 95 -2.22 -14.06 -12.90
CA ASP A 95 -2.28 -13.35 -14.18
C ASP A 95 -2.50 -14.33 -15.34
N SER A 96 -3.11 -13.84 -16.42
CA SER A 96 -3.48 -14.65 -17.60
C SER A 96 -2.31 -14.97 -18.54
N ASP A 97 -1.14 -14.35 -18.34
CA ASP A 97 0.04 -14.48 -19.18
C ASP A 97 0.87 -15.75 -18.90
N GLY A 98 0.49 -16.53 -17.89
CA GLY A 98 1.18 -17.78 -17.53
C GLY A 98 2.51 -17.60 -16.79
N GLN A 99 2.90 -16.38 -16.40
CA GLN A 99 4.15 -16.12 -15.69
C GLN A 99 4.20 -16.68 -14.27
N HIS A 100 3.06 -17.06 -13.71
CA HIS A 100 2.98 -17.69 -12.39
C HIS A 100 3.03 -19.21 -12.48
N ALA A 101 4.08 -19.82 -11.94
CA ALA A 101 4.21 -21.27 -11.95
C ALA A 101 3.01 -21.93 -11.22
N PRO A 102 2.35 -22.95 -11.79
CA PRO A 102 1.24 -23.64 -11.15
C PRO A 102 1.58 -24.22 -9.77
N GLU A 103 2.83 -24.61 -9.56
CA GLU A 103 3.33 -25.03 -8.25
C GLU A 103 3.26 -23.92 -7.21
N ASP A 104 3.57 -22.68 -7.59
CA ASP A 104 3.52 -21.54 -6.68
C ASP A 104 2.07 -21.14 -6.38
N VAL A 105 1.17 -21.19 -7.37
CA VAL A 105 -0.28 -21.02 -7.15
C VAL A 105 -0.78 -22.02 -6.12
N TYR A 106 -0.40 -23.29 -6.26
CA TYR A 106 -0.74 -24.34 -5.30
C TYR A 106 -0.15 -24.08 -3.91
N LYS A 107 1.12 -23.64 -3.81
CA LYS A 107 1.75 -23.29 -2.51
C LYS A 107 0.99 -22.17 -1.80
N LEU A 108 0.63 -21.11 -2.53
CA LEU A 108 -0.11 -19.98 -1.95
C LEU A 108 -1.49 -20.43 -1.47
N ALA A 109 -2.19 -21.26 -2.24
CA ALA A 109 -3.48 -21.82 -1.84
C ALA A 109 -3.39 -22.57 -0.51
N ASN A 110 -2.41 -23.48 -0.37
CA ASN A 110 -2.20 -24.22 0.87
C ASN A 110 -1.95 -23.30 2.08
N VAL A 111 -1.12 -22.28 1.90
CA VAL A 111 -0.81 -21.35 3.00
C VAL A 111 -2.06 -20.53 3.36
N ALA A 112 -2.84 -20.11 2.38
CA ALA A 112 -4.06 -19.33 2.61
C ALA A 112 -5.15 -20.16 3.32
N GLU A 113 -5.28 -21.44 3.02
CA GLU A 113 -6.18 -22.36 3.76
C GLU A 113 -5.81 -22.47 5.24
N CYS A 114 -4.49 -22.56 5.53
CA CYS A 114 -4.01 -22.60 6.91
C CYS A 114 -4.11 -21.25 7.64
N HIS A 115 -4.14 -20.14 6.89
CA HIS A 115 -4.13 -18.77 7.42
C HIS A 115 -5.24 -17.92 6.80
N PRO A 116 -6.54 -18.21 7.04
CA PRO A 116 -7.68 -17.61 6.34
C PRO A 116 -7.83 -16.09 6.58
N ASP A 117 -7.26 -15.55 7.64
CA ASP A 117 -7.31 -14.13 8.01
C ASP A 117 -6.05 -13.35 7.54
N THR A 118 -5.23 -13.98 6.67
CA THR A 118 -3.94 -13.44 6.21
C THR A 118 -3.95 -13.27 4.69
N LEU A 119 -3.36 -12.18 4.20
CA LEU A 119 -3.03 -12.06 2.78
C LEU A 119 -1.70 -12.76 2.52
N VAL A 120 -1.71 -13.77 1.69
CA VAL A 120 -0.50 -14.46 1.21
C VAL A 120 -0.08 -13.82 -0.11
N LEU A 121 1.13 -13.29 -0.18
CA LEU A 121 1.69 -12.59 -1.33
C LEU A 121 2.84 -13.41 -1.92
N GLY A 122 2.72 -13.80 -3.18
CA GLY A 122 3.83 -14.37 -3.94
C GLY A 122 4.86 -13.27 -4.26
N VAL A 123 6.12 -13.47 -3.88
CA VAL A 123 7.18 -12.48 -4.10
C VAL A 123 8.25 -13.05 -5.02
N ARG A 124 8.58 -12.31 -6.08
CA ARG A 124 9.59 -12.70 -7.05
C ARG A 124 10.99 -12.55 -6.44
N ASP A 125 11.86 -13.50 -6.77
CA ASP A 125 13.27 -13.42 -6.38
C ASP A 125 14.06 -12.62 -7.43
N PHE A 126 14.17 -11.32 -7.20
CA PHE A 126 14.87 -10.39 -8.09
C PHE A 126 16.42 -10.54 -8.07
N LYS A 127 16.96 -11.51 -7.33
CA LYS A 127 18.41 -11.79 -7.33
C LYS A 127 18.80 -12.79 -8.41
N LYS A 128 17.84 -13.47 -9.02
CA LYS A 128 18.12 -14.46 -10.08
C LYS A 128 18.48 -13.78 -11.39
N ALA A 129 19.35 -14.44 -12.18
CA ALA A 129 19.73 -13.97 -13.51
C ALA A 129 18.52 -13.90 -14.47
N GLY A 130 18.53 -12.95 -15.40
CA GLY A 130 17.50 -12.81 -16.44
C GLY A 130 16.39 -11.80 -16.15
N ILE A 131 16.42 -11.13 -14.99
CA ILE A 131 15.43 -10.09 -14.66
C ILE A 131 15.81 -8.77 -15.33
N PRO A 132 14.90 -8.10 -16.08
CA PRO A 132 15.16 -6.78 -16.63
C PRO A 132 15.53 -5.77 -15.53
N VAL A 133 16.66 -5.05 -15.73
CA VAL A 133 17.19 -4.06 -14.77
C VAL A 133 16.14 -3.01 -14.39
N LYS A 134 15.32 -2.58 -15.34
CA LYS A 134 14.23 -1.61 -15.11
C LYS A 134 13.20 -2.15 -14.10
N SER A 135 12.81 -3.41 -14.21
CA SER A 135 11.87 -4.06 -13.28
C SER A 135 12.47 -4.20 -11.88
N PHE A 136 13.75 -4.56 -11.80
CA PHE A 136 14.48 -4.63 -10.52
C PHE A 136 14.53 -3.28 -9.82
N ILE A 137 14.99 -2.23 -10.50
CA ILE A 137 15.11 -0.87 -9.93
C ILE A 137 13.72 -0.34 -9.53
N GLY A 138 12.72 -0.48 -10.41
CA GLY A 138 11.35 -0.04 -10.15
C GLY A 138 10.76 -0.70 -8.91
N ASN A 139 10.88 -2.02 -8.79
CA ASN A 139 10.37 -2.74 -7.62
C ASN A 139 11.13 -2.37 -6.34
N ARG A 140 12.47 -2.24 -6.40
CA ARG A 140 13.28 -1.83 -5.24
C ARG A 140 12.92 -0.43 -4.75
N ALA A 141 12.75 0.52 -5.68
CA ALA A 141 12.33 1.88 -5.36
C ALA A 141 10.94 1.87 -4.70
N THR A 142 9.97 1.16 -5.29
CA THR A 142 8.62 1.04 -4.74
C THR A 142 8.61 0.37 -3.37
N SER A 143 9.38 -0.71 -3.18
CA SER A 143 9.51 -1.40 -1.89
C SER A 143 10.16 -0.51 -0.82
N ALA A 144 11.18 0.27 -1.17
CA ALA A 144 11.83 1.21 -0.26
C ALA A 144 10.88 2.34 0.16
N ILE A 145 10.16 2.94 -0.81
CA ILE A 145 9.15 3.97 -0.54
C ILE A 145 8.01 3.39 0.31
N PHE A 146 7.56 2.18 -0.01
CA PHE A 146 6.54 1.50 0.79
C PHE A 146 7.01 1.28 2.23
N ALA A 147 8.25 0.84 2.44
CA ALA A 147 8.83 0.69 3.76
C ALA A 147 8.96 2.03 4.49
N ALA A 148 9.40 3.08 3.81
CA ALA A 148 9.55 4.43 4.36
C ALA A 148 8.20 5.05 4.76
N LEU A 149 7.14 4.85 3.98
CA LEU A 149 5.83 5.45 4.23
C LEU A 149 4.94 4.59 5.15
N TYR A 150 4.99 3.27 5.01
CA TYR A 150 4.13 2.36 5.77
C TYR A 150 4.88 1.51 6.80
N GLY A 151 6.22 1.65 6.85
CA GLY A 151 7.11 1.02 7.82
C GLY A 151 7.10 -0.51 7.80
N LYS A 152 6.70 -1.13 6.70
CA LYS A 152 6.82 -2.57 6.45
C LYS A 152 7.50 -2.78 5.10
N TYR A 153 8.64 -3.44 5.11
CA TYR A 153 9.32 -3.82 3.89
C TYR A 153 8.60 -5.01 3.25
N LEU A 154 8.22 -4.87 1.98
CA LEU A 154 7.72 -5.96 1.14
C LEU A 154 8.71 -6.15 -0.01
N PRO A 155 9.25 -7.37 -0.23
CA PRO A 155 10.24 -7.62 -1.28
C PRO A 155 9.71 -7.37 -2.69
N ASP A 156 8.41 -7.59 -2.88
CA ASP A 156 7.69 -7.35 -4.12
C ASP A 156 6.30 -6.77 -3.82
N THR A 157 6.04 -5.56 -4.30
CA THR A 157 4.76 -4.87 -4.12
C THR A 157 3.87 -4.95 -5.35
N GLN A 158 4.38 -5.50 -6.46
CA GLN A 158 3.74 -5.47 -7.77
C GLN A 158 3.24 -6.85 -8.24
N SER A 159 3.50 -7.92 -7.46
CA SER A 159 3.05 -9.26 -7.80
C SER A 159 1.53 -9.38 -7.78
N GLY A 160 0.95 -9.94 -8.86
CA GLY A 160 -0.48 -10.28 -8.98
C GLY A 160 -0.84 -11.62 -8.32
N LEU A 161 0.16 -12.45 -7.99
CA LEU A 161 -0.08 -13.74 -7.35
C LEU A 161 -0.34 -13.55 -5.85
N ARG A 162 -1.61 -13.67 -5.46
CA ARG A 162 -2.06 -13.45 -4.07
C ARG A 162 -3.08 -14.51 -3.69
N ALA A 163 -3.11 -14.87 -2.41
CA ALA A 163 -4.13 -15.78 -1.90
C ALA A 163 -4.65 -15.29 -0.55
N PHE A 164 -5.93 -15.54 -0.28
CA PHE A 164 -6.59 -15.12 0.96
C PHE A 164 -7.88 -15.92 1.18
N GLY A 165 -8.28 -16.02 2.44
CA GLY A 165 -9.50 -16.72 2.83
C GLY A 165 -10.79 -15.90 2.65
N PRO A 166 -11.97 -16.55 2.81
CA PRO A 166 -13.29 -15.95 2.59
C PRO A 166 -13.56 -14.68 3.39
N LYS A 167 -13.07 -14.61 4.62
CA LYS A 167 -13.28 -13.46 5.51
C LYS A 167 -12.70 -12.15 4.97
N LEU A 168 -11.72 -12.21 4.08
CA LEU A 168 -11.08 -11.03 3.51
C LEU A 168 -11.78 -10.52 2.24
N VAL A 169 -12.66 -11.32 1.63
CA VAL A 169 -13.32 -10.97 0.36
C VAL A 169 -14.11 -9.67 0.46
N GLU A 170 -14.89 -9.51 1.54
CA GLU A 170 -15.66 -8.28 1.75
C GLU A 170 -14.78 -7.03 1.81
N ARG A 171 -13.61 -7.17 2.44
CA ARG A 171 -12.63 -6.08 2.48
C ARG A 171 -12.03 -5.80 1.11
N MET A 172 -11.71 -6.85 0.35
CA MET A 172 -11.22 -6.71 -1.03
C MET A 172 -12.21 -5.93 -1.91
N LEU A 173 -13.51 -6.21 -1.80
CA LEU A 173 -14.56 -5.54 -2.56
C LEU A 173 -14.66 -4.04 -2.25
N ARG A 174 -14.44 -3.64 -1.00
CA ARG A 174 -14.54 -2.23 -0.56
C ARG A 174 -13.30 -1.38 -0.88
N ILE A 175 -12.17 -1.99 -1.23
CA ILE A 175 -10.94 -1.25 -1.53
C ILE A 175 -11.10 -0.50 -2.85
N LYS A 176 -10.71 0.78 -2.88
CA LYS A 176 -10.75 1.63 -4.07
C LYS A 176 -9.69 1.18 -5.09
N GLY A 177 -9.95 1.46 -6.35
CA GLY A 177 -9.06 1.15 -7.48
C GLY A 177 -9.78 0.28 -8.50
N GLU A 178 -9.51 0.56 -9.76
CA GLU A 178 -10.18 -0.10 -10.90
C GLU A 178 -9.17 -0.83 -11.80
N ARG A 179 -7.93 -0.35 -11.81
CA ARG A 179 -6.85 -0.88 -12.66
C ARG A 179 -5.71 -1.46 -11.81
N PHE A 180 -4.47 -1.37 -12.27
CA PHE A 180 -3.28 -1.91 -11.57
C PHE A 180 -3.06 -1.31 -10.18
N GLU A 181 -3.48 -0.07 -9.94
CA GLU A 181 -3.39 0.58 -8.63
C GLU A 181 -4.18 -0.12 -7.52
N TYR A 182 -5.19 -0.92 -7.88
CA TYR A 182 -5.97 -1.68 -6.91
C TYR A 182 -5.09 -2.61 -6.06
N GLU A 183 -4.15 -3.28 -6.68
CA GLU A 183 -3.24 -4.21 -5.99
C GLU A 183 -2.36 -3.50 -4.97
N THR A 184 -1.92 -2.28 -5.27
CA THR A 184 -1.18 -1.43 -4.33
C THR A 184 -2.08 -0.94 -3.18
N GLN A 185 -3.32 -0.54 -3.48
CA GLN A 185 -4.29 -0.13 -2.47
C GLN A 185 -4.64 -1.25 -1.49
N VAL A 186 -4.70 -2.51 -1.96
CA VAL A 186 -4.88 -3.69 -1.11
C VAL A 186 -3.75 -3.77 -0.09
N LEU A 187 -2.49 -3.70 -0.52
CA LEU A 187 -1.33 -3.77 0.39
C LEU A 187 -1.34 -2.63 1.42
N ILE A 188 -1.58 -1.40 0.98
CA ILE A 188 -1.67 -0.23 1.86
C ILE A 188 -2.78 -0.43 2.90
N THR A 189 -3.98 -0.82 2.45
CA THR A 189 -5.14 -0.98 3.32
C THR A 189 -4.90 -2.08 4.36
N PHE A 190 -4.34 -3.21 3.95
CA PHE A 190 -4.10 -4.34 4.85
C PHE A 190 -3.06 -4.02 5.91
N ILE A 191 -1.95 -3.36 5.53
CA ILE A 191 -0.93 -2.96 6.49
C ILE A 191 -1.46 -1.92 7.47
N ARG A 192 -2.24 -0.94 6.99
CA ARG A 192 -2.88 0.05 7.86
C ARG A 192 -3.90 -0.56 8.84
N SER A 193 -4.63 -1.57 8.37
CA SER A 193 -5.60 -2.31 9.19
C SER A 193 -4.94 -3.40 10.03
N LYS A 194 -3.60 -3.48 10.06
CA LYS A 194 -2.83 -4.51 10.77
C LYS A 194 -3.21 -5.95 10.39
N ILE A 195 -3.77 -6.15 9.19
CA ILE A 195 -4.03 -7.49 8.66
C ILE A 195 -2.68 -8.12 8.33
N PRO A 196 -2.43 -9.35 8.76
CA PRO A 196 -1.18 -10.04 8.45
C PRO A 196 -0.97 -10.18 6.95
N VAL A 197 0.26 -9.92 6.49
CA VAL A 197 0.70 -10.20 5.12
C VAL A 197 1.90 -11.13 5.20
N LEU A 198 1.73 -12.34 4.70
CA LEU A 198 2.78 -13.34 4.55
C LEU A 198 3.36 -13.28 3.13
N THR A 199 4.67 -13.40 3.01
CA THR A 199 5.34 -13.41 1.71
C THR A 199 5.91 -14.79 1.42
N ILE A 200 5.62 -15.34 0.25
CA ILE A 200 6.09 -16.64 -0.22
C ILE A 200 6.96 -16.42 -1.45
N PRO A 201 8.22 -16.85 -1.46
CA PRO A 201 9.06 -16.78 -2.65
C PRO A 201 8.47 -17.62 -3.78
N ILE A 202 8.35 -17.03 -4.97
CA ILE A 202 7.83 -17.66 -6.17
C ILE A 202 8.87 -17.67 -7.29
N GLN A 203 8.70 -18.61 -8.21
CA GLN A 203 9.42 -18.62 -9.47
C GLN A 203 8.78 -17.61 -10.43
N THR A 204 9.58 -16.90 -11.18
CA THR A 204 9.09 -16.04 -12.26
C THR A 204 9.47 -16.69 -13.57
N ILE A 205 8.50 -17.00 -14.39
CA ILE A 205 8.70 -17.50 -15.74
C ILE A 205 8.75 -16.27 -16.64
N TYR A 206 9.93 -15.90 -17.11
CA TYR A 206 10.10 -14.84 -18.10
C TYR A 206 10.11 -15.50 -19.48
N GLU A 207 9.04 -15.33 -20.24
CA GLU A 207 8.96 -15.69 -21.64
C GLU A 207 8.91 -14.39 -22.48
N ASP A 208 9.65 -14.35 -23.59
CA ASP A 208 9.60 -13.32 -24.65
C ASP A 208 9.49 -11.86 -24.20
N GLU A 209 10.51 -11.31 -23.53
CA GLU A 209 10.66 -9.87 -23.24
C GLU A 209 9.38 -9.11 -22.77
N ASN A 210 8.42 -9.79 -22.12
CA ASN A 210 7.16 -9.18 -21.61
C ASN A 210 6.27 -8.54 -22.70
N ARG A 211 6.26 -9.04 -23.93
CA ARG A 211 5.44 -8.49 -25.02
C ARG A 211 3.92 -8.57 -24.84
N GLY A 212 3.45 -9.23 -23.80
CA GLY A 212 2.00 -9.42 -23.49
C GLY A 212 1.48 -8.57 -22.32
N THR A 213 2.23 -7.62 -21.77
CA THR A 213 1.73 -6.84 -20.63
C THR A 213 1.05 -5.55 -21.07
N HIS A 214 -0.21 -5.38 -20.69
CA HIS A 214 -0.96 -4.12 -20.85
C HIS A 214 -0.57 -3.03 -19.83
N PHE A 215 0.50 -3.26 -19.05
CA PHE A 215 1.05 -2.32 -18.08
C PHE A 215 1.86 -1.21 -18.75
N ASN A 216 1.39 0.04 -18.66
CA ASN A 216 2.17 1.18 -19.11
C ASN A 216 3.16 1.59 -18.02
N ALA A 217 4.45 1.26 -18.22
CA ALA A 217 5.49 1.44 -17.21
C ALA A 217 5.59 2.87 -16.64
N VAL A 218 5.34 3.91 -17.43
CA VAL A 218 5.42 5.30 -16.97
C VAL A 218 4.11 5.72 -16.29
N ARG A 219 2.99 5.61 -16.99
CA ARG A 219 1.69 6.09 -16.50
C ARG A 219 1.23 5.36 -15.25
N ASP A 220 1.31 4.03 -15.25
CA ASP A 220 0.83 3.22 -14.12
C ASP A 220 1.77 3.32 -12.94
N SER A 221 3.11 3.42 -13.16
CA SER A 221 4.06 3.68 -12.08
C SER A 221 3.84 5.05 -11.43
N LEU A 222 3.60 6.10 -12.21
CA LEU A 222 3.29 7.43 -11.67
C LEU A 222 1.99 7.41 -10.86
N LYS A 223 0.98 6.68 -11.32
CA LYS A 223 -0.29 6.51 -10.58
C LYS A 223 -0.07 5.76 -9.25
N ILE A 224 0.70 4.68 -9.28
CA ILE A 224 1.08 3.92 -8.08
C ILE A 224 1.86 4.81 -7.11
N MET A 225 2.84 5.57 -7.60
CA MET A 225 3.63 6.49 -6.79
C MET A 225 2.77 7.60 -6.19
N GLY A 226 1.82 8.16 -6.96
CA GLY A 226 0.85 9.13 -6.48
C GLY A 226 0.00 8.58 -5.34
N ILE A 227 -0.46 7.34 -5.44
CA ILE A 227 -1.24 6.67 -4.41
C ILE A 227 -0.39 6.40 -3.15
N LEU A 228 0.83 5.88 -3.32
CA LEU A 228 1.74 5.65 -2.21
C LEU A 228 2.05 6.94 -1.45
N GLY A 229 2.32 8.02 -2.17
CA GLY A 229 2.69 9.32 -1.60
C GLY A 229 1.53 10.20 -1.16
N ALA A 230 0.27 9.91 -1.54
CA ALA A 230 -0.85 10.83 -1.37
C ALA A 230 -1.04 11.32 0.08
N ASP A 231 -1.00 10.41 1.04
CA ASP A 231 -1.19 10.79 2.44
C ASP A 231 0.06 11.44 3.04
N PHE A 232 1.25 11.03 2.57
CA PHE A 232 2.49 11.72 2.93
C PHE A 232 2.53 13.14 2.38
N MET A 233 2.06 13.37 1.16
CA MET A 233 1.98 14.73 0.58
C MET A 233 1.00 15.61 1.35
N LYS A 234 -0.14 15.07 1.82
CA LYS A 234 -1.06 15.80 2.72
C LYS A 234 -0.37 16.14 4.04
N PHE A 235 0.37 15.19 4.62
CA PHE A 235 1.13 15.40 5.84
C PHE A 235 2.20 16.50 5.66
N LEU A 236 2.95 16.45 4.57
CA LEU A 236 3.94 17.47 4.22
C LEU A 236 3.27 18.85 4.05
N SER A 237 2.18 18.92 3.29
CA SER A 237 1.44 20.16 3.07
C SER A 237 0.86 20.74 4.37
N SER A 238 0.31 19.89 5.25
CA SER A 238 -0.17 20.33 6.57
C SER A 238 0.95 20.90 7.44
N SER A 239 2.12 20.26 7.41
CA SER A 239 3.29 20.72 8.18
C SER A 239 3.83 22.05 7.66
N ILE A 240 3.90 22.22 6.34
CA ILE A 240 4.29 23.50 5.71
C ILE A 240 3.28 24.59 6.06
N ALA A 241 1.97 24.34 5.93
CA ALA A 241 0.93 25.31 6.29
C ALA A 241 1.04 25.73 7.77
N CYS A 242 1.26 24.78 8.67
CA CYS A 242 1.44 25.08 10.10
C CYS A 242 2.72 25.89 10.39
N SER A 243 3.77 25.72 9.60
CA SER A 243 4.96 26.56 9.70
C SER A 243 4.68 28.02 9.30
N PHE A 244 3.88 28.25 8.25
CA PHE A 244 3.45 29.60 7.91
C PHE A 244 2.53 30.21 8.98
N ILE A 245 1.64 29.42 9.58
CA ILE A 245 0.79 29.87 10.71
C ILE A 245 1.67 30.27 11.90
N ASP A 246 2.66 29.45 12.26
CA ASP A 246 3.60 29.74 13.35
C ASP A 246 4.32 31.07 13.14
N ILE A 247 4.93 31.25 11.97
CA ILE A 247 5.67 32.47 11.62
C ILE A 247 4.73 33.69 11.59
N GLY A 248 3.57 33.60 10.94
CA GLY A 248 2.62 34.70 10.82
C GLY A 248 2.07 35.15 12.17
N ILE A 249 1.72 34.22 13.05
CA ILE A 249 1.24 34.54 14.39
C ILE A 249 2.38 35.14 15.24
N ALA A 250 3.60 34.58 15.15
CA ALA A 250 4.75 35.12 15.87
C ALA A 250 5.03 36.57 15.47
N TRP A 251 5.04 36.90 14.19
CA TRP A 251 5.24 38.26 13.71
C TRP A 251 4.12 39.21 14.19
N ALA A 252 2.85 38.80 14.03
CA ALA A 252 1.72 39.63 14.49
C ALA A 252 1.81 39.88 16.01
N LEU A 253 2.14 38.88 16.82
CA LEU A 253 2.28 39.04 18.25
C LEU A 253 3.49 39.89 18.64
N LEU A 254 4.60 39.77 17.95
CA LEU A 254 5.79 40.59 18.19
C LEU A 254 5.51 42.07 17.96
N ASP A 255 4.77 42.40 16.89
CA ASP A 255 4.37 43.75 16.59
C ASP A 255 3.29 44.27 17.56
N TRP A 256 2.28 43.47 17.87
CA TRP A 256 1.20 43.82 18.77
C TRP A 256 1.65 44.05 20.20
N LEU A 257 2.59 43.23 20.72
CA LEU A 257 3.14 43.35 22.10
C LEU A 257 4.17 44.45 22.23
N LYS A 258 4.77 44.95 21.13
CA LYS A 258 5.86 45.91 21.15
C LYS A 258 5.53 47.21 21.94
N PRO A 259 4.35 47.85 21.81
CA PRO A 259 4.03 49.04 22.56
C PRO A 259 3.90 48.78 24.07
N SER A 260 3.38 47.62 24.47
CA SER A 260 3.06 47.27 25.87
C SER A 260 4.26 46.71 26.63
N MET A 261 5.32 46.25 25.92
CA MET A 261 6.45 45.53 26.51
C MET A 261 7.80 46.20 26.16
N GLN A 262 7.84 47.54 26.13
CA GLN A 262 9.07 48.29 25.90
C GLN A 262 10.14 47.94 26.96
N GLY A 263 11.37 47.71 26.54
CA GLY A 263 12.46 47.33 27.44
C GLY A 263 12.43 45.88 27.97
N LYS A 264 11.44 45.07 27.58
CA LYS A 264 11.31 43.65 27.98
C LYS A 264 11.36 42.73 26.75
N ASP A 265 12.31 42.92 25.85
CA ASP A 265 12.36 42.25 24.54
C ASP A 265 12.42 40.72 24.67
N LEU A 266 13.23 40.19 25.61
CA LEU A 266 13.31 38.74 25.84
C LEU A 266 11.95 38.13 26.19
N LEU A 267 11.24 38.75 27.15
CA LEU A 267 9.95 38.26 27.60
C LEU A 267 8.90 38.34 26.48
N ARG A 268 8.94 39.45 25.72
CA ARG A 268 8.05 39.64 24.54
C ARG A 268 8.25 38.53 23.48
N ILE A 269 9.54 38.24 23.15
CA ILE A 269 9.90 37.20 22.18
C ILE A 269 9.46 35.84 22.71
N MET A 270 9.69 35.53 23.97
CA MET A 270 9.29 34.25 24.58
C MET A 270 7.76 34.04 24.54
N ILE A 271 7.01 35.07 24.92
CA ILE A 271 5.53 34.99 24.90
C ILE A 271 5.01 34.82 23.47
N ALA A 272 5.49 35.65 22.52
CA ALA A 272 5.06 35.57 21.14
C ALA A 272 5.37 34.19 20.53
N THR A 273 6.57 33.69 20.76
CA THR A 273 7.00 32.38 20.26
C THR A 273 6.20 31.24 20.91
N ALA A 274 5.99 31.28 22.23
CA ALA A 274 5.24 30.24 22.93
C ALA A 274 3.78 30.17 22.47
N LEU A 275 3.13 31.32 22.33
CA LEU A 275 1.73 31.38 21.85
C LEU A 275 1.63 30.92 20.38
N ALA A 276 2.47 31.42 19.50
CA ALA A 276 2.50 31.02 18.10
C ALA A 276 2.71 29.49 17.97
N ARG A 277 3.66 28.96 18.71
CA ARG A 277 3.96 27.52 18.71
C ARG A 277 2.78 26.68 19.25
N SER A 278 2.11 27.15 20.28
CA SER A 278 0.94 26.46 20.84
C SER A 278 -0.21 26.38 19.82
N VAL A 279 -0.47 27.47 19.10
CA VAL A 279 -1.50 27.49 18.03
C VAL A 279 -1.09 26.62 16.87
N SER A 280 0.17 26.68 16.43
CA SER A 280 0.70 25.85 15.35
C SER A 280 0.63 24.36 15.66
N ILE A 281 0.98 23.94 16.88
CA ILE A 281 0.89 22.55 17.36
C ILE A 281 -0.58 22.09 17.34
N ALA A 282 -1.52 22.91 17.83
CA ALA A 282 -2.95 22.59 17.82
C ALA A 282 -3.48 22.46 16.38
N ALA A 283 -3.13 23.40 15.50
CA ALA A 283 -3.50 23.35 14.10
C ALA A 283 -2.94 22.10 13.39
N ASN A 284 -1.67 21.78 13.59
CA ASN A 284 -1.04 20.60 13.00
C ASN A 284 -1.68 19.30 13.50
N TYR A 285 -1.98 19.22 14.79
CA TYR A 285 -2.72 18.08 15.34
C TYR A 285 -4.09 17.90 14.67
N LEU A 286 -4.88 18.98 14.55
CA LEU A 286 -6.21 18.93 13.95
C LEU A 286 -6.16 18.58 12.46
N LEU A 287 -5.26 19.18 11.71
CA LEU A 287 -5.07 18.88 10.28
C LEU A 287 -4.63 17.42 10.07
N ASN A 288 -3.66 16.96 10.85
CA ASN A 288 -3.20 15.59 10.76
C ASN A 288 -4.28 14.59 11.18
N LYS A 289 -4.98 14.85 12.29
CA LYS A 289 -6.09 13.98 12.74
C LYS A 289 -7.20 13.88 11.71
N ASN A 290 -7.69 15.01 11.20
CA ASN A 290 -8.94 15.06 10.41
C ASN A 290 -8.71 14.88 8.90
N MET A 291 -7.63 15.46 8.35
CA MET A 291 -7.39 15.49 6.89
C MET A 291 -6.39 14.42 6.45
N VAL A 292 -5.29 14.23 7.19
CA VAL A 292 -4.22 13.30 6.80
C VAL A 292 -4.60 11.88 7.18
N PHE A 293 -4.78 11.62 8.47
CA PHE A 293 -4.99 10.27 9.00
C PHE A 293 -6.47 9.89 9.16
N LYS A 294 -7.40 10.87 9.07
CA LYS A 294 -8.85 10.68 9.20
C LYS A 294 -9.21 9.81 10.41
N ASN A 295 -8.64 10.14 11.57
CA ASN A 295 -8.83 9.39 12.80
C ASN A 295 -10.13 9.82 13.50
N LYS A 296 -11.03 8.86 13.76
CA LYS A 296 -12.32 9.10 14.43
C LYS A 296 -12.26 8.92 15.96
N GLU A 297 -11.10 8.59 16.54
CA GLU A 297 -10.96 8.45 17.99
C GLU A 297 -11.22 9.75 18.73
N VAL A 298 -11.68 9.64 19.99
CA VAL A 298 -11.85 10.78 20.91
C VAL A 298 -10.52 11.54 21.03
N ALA A 299 -10.58 12.87 21.00
CA ALA A 299 -9.40 13.72 20.89
C ALA A 299 -8.37 13.56 22.05
N GLY A 300 -8.80 13.18 23.24
CA GLY A 300 -7.95 13.20 24.43
C GLY A 300 -6.72 12.29 24.35
N SER A 301 -6.89 11.01 24.05
CA SER A 301 -5.78 10.04 24.04
C SER A 301 -4.79 10.30 22.89
N SER A 302 -5.30 10.64 21.71
CA SER A 302 -4.45 10.95 20.55
C SER A 302 -3.70 12.27 20.71
N LEU A 303 -4.28 13.26 21.41
CA LEU A 303 -3.61 14.52 21.72
C LEU A 303 -2.42 14.32 22.66
N ILE A 304 -2.60 13.55 23.74
CA ILE A 304 -1.51 13.28 24.69
C ILE A 304 -0.36 12.55 23.97
N ARG A 305 -0.66 11.53 23.16
CA ARG A 305 0.35 10.83 22.35
C ARG A 305 1.06 11.79 21.37
N TYR A 306 0.32 12.71 20.76
CA TYR A 306 0.88 13.68 19.83
C TYR A 306 1.83 14.67 20.54
N LEU A 307 1.44 15.24 21.68
CA LEU A 307 2.28 16.13 22.48
C LEU A 307 3.54 15.42 22.99
N GLY A 308 3.39 14.17 23.45
CA GLY A 308 4.53 13.33 23.82
C GLY A 308 5.52 13.12 22.65
N LEU A 309 5.00 12.89 21.45
CA LEU A 309 5.83 12.77 20.24
C LEU A 309 6.54 14.10 19.90
N CYS A 310 5.86 15.24 20.04
CA CYS A 310 6.48 16.55 19.82
C CYS A 310 7.68 16.78 20.78
N LEU A 311 7.49 16.50 22.07
CA LEU A 311 8.55 16.61 23.07
C LEU A 311 9.71 15.65 22.77
N PHE A 312 9.39 14.40 22.49
CA PHE A 312 10.39 13.39 22.12
C PHE A 312 11.21 13.78 20.90
N ASN A 313 10.58 14.33 19.87
CA ASN A 313 11.27 14.79 18.67
C ASN A 313 12.25 15.95 18.96
N ILE A 314 11.89 16.89 19.84
CA ILE A 314 12.78 17.98 20.26
C ILE A 314 14.03 17.41 20.91
N MET A 315 13.85 16.50 21.87
CA MET A 315 14.99 15.87 22.59
C MET A 315 15.87 15.06 21.63
N LEU A 316 15.26 14.28 20.75
CA LEU A 316 15.99 13.41 19.82
C LEU A 316 16.73 14.22 18.75
N SER A 317 16.16 15.34 18.30
CA SER A 317 16.84 16.27 17.38
C SER A 317 18.09 16.87 18.02
N ALA A 318 17.99 17.35 19.27
CA ALA A 318 19.12 17.91 19.97
C ALA A 318 20.25 16.87 20.19
N ALA A 319 19.90 15.69 20.67
CA ALA A 319 20.82 14.59 20.87
C ALA A 319 21.46 14.11 19.56
N GLY A 320 20.69 13.98 18.49
CA GLY A 320 21.19 13.57 17.18
C GLY A 320 22.18 14.57 16.59
N VAL A 321 21.88 15.87 16.66
CA VAL A 321 22.78 16.92 16.19
C VAL A 321 24.08 16.88 16.99
N TYR A 322 23.99 16.74 18.32
CA TYR A 322 25.18 16.64 19.19
C TYR A 322 26.07 15.46 18.80
N ILE A 323 25.46 14.27 18.62
CA ILE A 323 26.21 13.06 18.23
C ILE A 323 26.87 13.23 16.85
N LEU A 324 26.15 13.72 15.87
CA LEU A 324 26.67 13.89 14.51
C LEU A 324 27.78 14.95 14.46
N HIS A 325 27.61 16.04 15.19
CA HIS A 325 28.60 17.12 15.20
C HIS A 325 29.82 16.74 16.00
N VAL A 326 29.64 16.33 17.27
CA VAL A 326 30.77 16.15 18.21
C VAL A 326 31.52 14.84 17.98
N HIS A 327 30.81 13.74 17.69
CA HIS A 327 31.45 12.42 17.55
C HIS A 327 31.78 12.04 16.10
N LEU A 328 31.04 12.56 15.12
CA LEU A 328 31.24 12.20 13.71
C LEU A 328 31.79 13.36 12.86
N GLY A 329 32.02 14.56 13.46
CA GLY A 329 32.65 15.70 12.79
C GLY A 329 31.80 16.37 11.70
N PHE A 330 30.49 16.09 11.64
CA PHE A 330 29.62 16.76 10.67
C PHE A 330 29.52 18.25 10.96
N ASN A 331 29.36 19.06 9.90
CA ASN A 331 28.95 20.43 10.05
C ASN A 331 27.63 20.53 10.82
N GLU A 332 27.56 21.38 11.85
CA GLU A 332 26.39 21.52 12.73
C GLU A 332 25.07 21.76 11.95
N LYS A 333 25.08 22.64 10.94
CA LYS A 333 23.91 22.94 10.11
C LYS A 333 23.49 21.74 9.29
N MET A 334 24.44 21.01 8.73
CA MET A 334 24.17 19.78 7.97
C MET A 334 23.63 18.66 8.86
N ALA A 335 24.24 18.52 10.07
CA ALA A 335 23.75 17.57 11.07
C ALA A 335 22.30 17.88 11.46
N LYS A 336 21.95 19.15 11.65
CA LYS A 336 20.57 19.58 11.95
C LYS A 336 19.59 19.22 10.84
N ILE A 337 19.91 19.55 9.59
CA ILE A 337 19.05 19.22 8.44
C ILE A 337 18.84 17.70 8.34
N LEU A 338 19.90 16.91 8.47
CA LEU A 338 19.82 15.45 8.38
C LEU A 338 18.94 14.88 9.50
N CYS A 339 19.14 15.33 10.76
CA CYS A 339 18.30 14.91 11.88
C CYS A 339 16.84 15.26 11.67
N ASP A 340 16.53 16.48 11.25
CA ASP A 340 15.15 16.94 11.09
C ASP A 340 14.43 16.21 9.95
N VAL A 341 15.12 15.92 8.84
CA VAL A 341 14.56 15.10 7.75
C VAL A 341 14.27 13.66 8.23
N CYS A 342 15.20 13.05 8.95
CA CYS A 342 14.99 11.71 9.51
C CYS A 342 13.81 11.69 10.50
N LEU A 343 13.76 12.67 11.41
CA LEU A 343 12.70 12.79 12.41
C LEU A 343 11.34 13.11 11.78
N PHE A 344 11.30 13.86 10.68
CA PHE A 344 10.08 14.13 9.94
C PHE A 344 9.47 12.84 9.34
N LEU A 345 10.30 12.00 8.72
CA LEU A 345 9.89 10.70 8.18
C LEU A 345 9.45 9.73 9.28
N LEU A 346 10.22 9.63 10.36
CA LEU A 346 9.89 8.83 11.54
C LEU A 346 8.61 9.35 12.21
N GLY A 347 8.46 10.67 12.33
CA GLY A 347 7.29 11.32 12.88
C GLY A 347 6.01 10.98 12.09
N TYR A 348 6.08 10.94 10.76
CA TYR A 348 4.97 10.48 9.92
C TYR A 348 4.57 9.04 10.25
N GLN A 349 5.54 8.11 10.33
CA GLN A 349 5.26 6.71 10.65
C GLN A 349 4.69 6.53 12.06
N ILE A 350 5.26 7.22 13.06
CA ILE A 350 4.80 7.16 14.46
C ILE A 350 3.38 7.73 14.56
N GLN A 351 3.11 8.87 13.91
CA GLN A 351 1.77 9.44 13.90
C GLN A 351 0.75 8.50 13.27
N GLN A 352 1.09 7.87 12.14
CA GLN A 352 0.21 6.93 11.46
C GLN A 352 -0.10 5.67 12.29
N ARG A 353 0.88 5.15 13.03
CA ARG A 353 0.80 3.82 13.66
C ARG A 353 0.43 3.86 15.14
N TRP A 354 0.75 4.94 15.81
CA TRP A 354 0.60 5.06 17.25
C TRP A 354 -0.26 6.24 17.67
N VAL A 355 -0.01 7.44 17.16
CA VAL A 355 -0.77 8.64 17.56
C VAL A 355 -2.19 8.58 17.01
N PHE A 356 -2.32 8.32 15.72
CA PHE A 356 -3.58 8.27 14.98
C PHE A 356 -3.87 6.85 14.45
N SER A 357 -3.45 5.82 15.20
CA SER A 357 -3.78 4.45 14.83
C SER A 357 -5.29 4.30 14.75
N ARG A 358 -5.79 3.74 13.65
CA ARG A 358 -7.21 3.48 13.51
C ARG A 358 -7.55 2.29 14.41
N ALA A 359 -8.40 2.51 15.42
CA ALA A 359 -9.02 1.43 16.13
C ALA A 359 -9.85 0.58 15.14
N GLU A 360 -10.04 -0.71 15.41
CA GLU A 360 -10.61 -1.75 14.53
C GLU A 360 -12.04 -1.49 13.98
N GLY A 361 -12.60 -0.29 14.16
CA GLY A 361 -13.98 0.08 13.84
C GLY A 361 -14.32 0.54 12.42
N TRP A 362 -13.50 0.27 11.40
CA TRP A 362 -13.70 0.81 10.04
C TRP A 362 -14.73 0.09 9.16
N PHE A 363 -15.49 -0.86 9.70
CA PHE A 363 -16.40 -1.71 8.91
C PHE A 363 -17.88 -1.60 9.30
N HIS A 364 -18.29 -0.51 9.96
CA HIS A 364 -19.69 -0.21 10.26
C HIS A 364 -20.15 1.10 9.58
N GLU A 365 -19.84 1.28 8.27
CA GLU A 365 -20.59 2.22 7.41
C GLU A 365 -20.44 1.80 5.95
#